data_7752ae8e34abbf7ccc2a162a7bae1ee4
#
_entry.id   7752ae8e34abbf7ccc2a162a7bae1ee4
#
_cell.length_a   1.000
_cell.length_b   1.000
_cell.length_c   1.000
_cell.angle_alpha   90.00
_cell.angle_beta   90.00
_cell.angle_gamma   90.00
#
_symmetry.space_group_name_H-M   'P 1'
#
loop_
_entity.id
_entity.type
_entity.pdbx_description
1 polymer ?
#
loop_
_entity_poly.entity_id
_entity_poly.type
_entity_poly.pdbx_seq_one_letter_code
_entity_poly.pdbx_strand_id
1 'polypeptide(L)'
;MSYRAVLWDLDGTLTDSQEGILRCTQYALKACGIEESDPQKLIRFIGPPLAYSFATFYQMQEPMVSFAVEKYRERYGTVGWKENRLYPGITDCLKALKAAGYQIAMATAKPEFYAKKIVAFFELMPYFDVVIGSSMEHSDASKAYLMQRAMQQLHIPETQKEQVVMIGDRKFDAEGAAACGLPFIRVHYRYAPVGELESYPSVYLADTVLDLKTFLLAHAAS
;
A
#
# COMPACT_ATOMS: atom_id res chain seq x y z
N MET A 1 -1.65 20.76 -13.31
CA MET A 1 -2.73 19.77 -13.05
C MET A 1 -3.25 20.02 -11.67
N SER A 2 -4.57 19.90 -11.47
CA SER A 2 -5.17 19.99 -10.14
C SER A 2 -5.86 18.67 -9.80
N TYR A 3 -5.82 18.29 -8.54
CA TYR A 3 -6.36 17.02 -8.07
C TYR A 3 -7.53 17.26 -7.11
N ARG A 4 -8.56 16.44 -7.22
CA ARG A 4 -9.72 16.41 -6.34
C ARG A 4 -9.80 15.15 -5.49
N ALA A 5 -9.11 14.08 -5.89
CA ALA A 5 -9.08 12.83 -5.18
C ALA A 5 -7.67 12.24 -5.12
N VAL A 6 -7.38 11.57 -4.01
CA VAL A 6 -6.12 10.86 -3.78
C VAL A 6 -6.40 9.42 -3.41
N LEU A 7 -5.71 8.49 -4.08
CA LEU A 7 -5.70 7.08 -3.77
C LEU A 7 -4.38 6.76 -3.06
N TRP A 8 -4.44 6.13 -1.91
CA TRP A 8 -3.27 5.80 -1.12
C TRP A 8 -3.03 4.30 -1.08
N ASP A 9 -1.78 3.88 -1.22
CA ASP A 9 -1.39 2.58 -0.68
C ASP A 9 -1.22 2.66 0.84
N LEU A 10 -1.06 1.51 1.49
CA LEU A 10 -0.94 1.41 2.95
C LEU A 10 0.51 1.15 3.37
N ASP A 11 1.01 -0.06 3.05
CA ASP A 11 2.33 -0.52 3.52
C ASP A 11 3.45 0.19 2.74
N GLY A 12 4.33 0.92 3.44
CA GLY A 12 5.39 1.72 2.81
C GLY A 12 4.97 3.13 2.40
N THR A 13 3.68 3.44 2.44
CA THR A 13 3.12 4.73 2.01
C THR A 13 2.48 5.49 3.18
N LEU A 14 1.49 4.90 3.86
CA LEU A 14 0.90 5.46 5.08
C LEU A 14 1.60 4.95 6.33
N THR A 15 2.02 3.69 6.31
CA THR A 15 2.57 3.01 7.48
C THR A 15 3.91 2.33 7.19
N ASP A 16 4.79 2.36 8.20
CA ASP A 16 5.97 1.51 8.32
C ASP A 16 5.55 0.18 8.96
N SER A 17 5.20 -0.79 8.14
CA SER A 17 4.76 -2.13 8.55
C SER A 17 5.88 -3.16 8.61
N GLN A 18 7.13 -2.72 8.50
CA GLN A 18 8.31 -3.59 8.39
C GLN A 18 8.37 -4.62 9.51
N GLU A 19 8.25 -4.19 10.76
CA GLU A 19 8.40 -5.07 11.93
C GLU A 19 7.43 -6.25 11.86
N GLY A 20 6.15 -5.97 11.65
CA GLY A 20 5.11 -6.99 11.61
C GLY A 20 5.26 -7.95 10.44
N ILE A 21 5.54 -7.42 9.24
CA ILE A 21 5.71 -8.24 8.04
C ILE A 21 6.94 -9.14 8.16
N LEU A 22 8.11 -8.58 8.56
CA LEU A 22 9.34 -9.37 8.67
C LEU A 22 9.20 -10.49 9.71
N ARG A 23 8.65 -10.18 10.89
CA ARG A 23 8.44 -11.20 11.94
C ARG A 23 7.45 -12.28 11.53
N CYS A 24 6.39 -11.93 10.80
CA CYS A 24 5.43 -12.91 10.29
C CYS A 24 6.04 -13.76 9.18
N THR A 25 6.87 -13.18 8.32
CA THR A 25 7.60 -13.92 7.29
C THR A 25 8.59 -14.90 7.91
N GLN A 26 9.38 -14.47 8.91
CA GLN A 26 10.29 -15.35 9.64
C GLN A 26 9.54 -16.51 10.32
N TYR A 27 8.40 -16.23 10.95
CA TYR A 27 7.56 -17.23 11.56
C TYR A 27 7.09 -18.30 10.54
N ALA A 28 6.63 -17.84 9.36
CA ALA A 28 6.20 -18.72 8.29
C ALA A 28 7.35 -19.55 7.71
N LEU A 29 8.49 -18.91 7.44
CA LEU A 29 9.69 -19.59 6.92
C LEU A 29 10.20 -20.66 7.90
N LYS A 30 10.25 -20.35 9.19
CA LYS A 30 10.64 -21.31 10.22
C LYS A 30 9.71 -22.51 10.26
N ALA A 31 8.40 -22.32 10.10
CA ALA A 31 7.44 -23.42 10.02
C ALA A 31 7.66 -24.29 8.76
N CYS A 32 8.24 -23.72 7.69
CA CYS A 32 8.66 -24.43 6.48
C CYS A 32 10.07 -25.04 6.57
N GLY A 33 10.72 -24.99 7.74
CA GLY A 33 12.09 -25.50 7.93
C GLY A 33 13.20 -24.59 7.42
N ILE A 34 12.89 -23.31 7.12
CA ILE A 34 13.85 -22.32 6.61
C ILE A 34 14.13 -21.30 7.71
N GLU A 35 15.40 -21.19 8.11
CA GLU A 35 15.86 -20.11 8.98
C GLU A 35 16.42 -18.97 8.14
N GLU A 36 15.75 -17.81 8.16
CA GLU A 36 16.19 -16.59 7.48
C GLU A 36 16.34 -15.46 8.48
N SER A 37 17.55 -14.96 8.61
CA SER A 37 17.91 -13.87 9.52
C SER A 37 18.27 -12.58 8.80
N ASP A 38 18.41 -12.61 7.46
CA ASP A 38 18.79 -11.45 6.67
C ASP A 38 17.56 -10.51 6.45
N PRO A 39 17.56 -9.33 7.08
CA PRO A 39 16.45 -8.39 6.91
C PRO A 39 16.27 -7.92 5.46
N GLN A 40 17.35 -7.89 4.65
CA GLN A 40 17.30 -7.42 3.26
C GLN A 40 16.51 -8.38 2.38
N LYS A 41 16.55 -9.67 2.67
CA LYS A 41 15.72 -10.65 1.98
C LYS A 41 14.25 -10.56 2.41
N LEU A 42 14.01 -10.31 3.69
CA LEU A 42 12.67 -10.25 4.26
C LEU A 42 11.91 -8.99 3.88
N ILE A 43 12.60 -7.85 3.75
CA ILE A 43 11.98 -6.56 3.39
C ILE A 43 11.28 -6.60 2.02
N ARG A 44 11.70 -7.51 1.15
CA ARG A 44 11.09 -7.73 -0.18
C ARG A 44 9.63 -8.21 -0.11
N PHE A 45 9.18 -8.70 1.06
CA PHE A 45 7.79 -9.10 1.31
C PHE A 45 6.85 -7.92 1.53
N ILE A 46 7.38 -6.70 1.69
CA ILE A 46 6.55 -5.51 1.87
C ILE A 46 6.05 -5.05 0.49
N GLY A 47 4.74 -5.05 0.29
CA GLY A 47 4.05 -4.63 -0.92
C GLY A 47 3.55 -5.77 -1.81
N PRO A 48 4.37 -6.76 -2.22
CA PRO A 48 3.91 -7.85 -3.07
C PRO A 48 2.92 -8.80 -2.38
N PRO A 49 2.06 -9.52 -3.15
CA PRO A 49 1.23 -10.60 -2.62
C PRO A 49 2.08 -11.71 -1.97
N LEU A 50 1.63 -12.24 -0.82
CA LEU A 50 2.39 -13.24 -0.05
C LEU A 50 2.73 -14.51 -0.84
N ALA A 51 1.76 -15.07 -1.56
CA ALA A 51 1.98 -16.28 -2.35
C ALA A 51 3.07 -16.05 -3.42
N TYR A 52 2.99 -14.92 -4.14
CA TYR A 52 4.03 -14.52 -5.08
C TYR A 52 5.40 -14.40 -4.40
N SER A 53 5.46 -13.80 -3.24
CA SER A 53 6.72 -13.59 -2.50
C SER A 53 7.36 -14.91 -2.07
N PHE A 54 6.60 -15.84 -1.49
CA PHE A 54 7.12 -17.17 -1.11
C PHE A 54 7.55 -17.98 -2.33
N ALA A 55 6.74 -17.99 -3.40
CA ALA A 55 7.07 -18.70 -4.64
C ALA A 55 8.34 -18.13 -5.30
N THR A 56 8.43 -16.79 -5.39
CA THR A 56 9.51 -16.13 -6.15
C THR A 56 10.80 -16.04 -5.36
N PHE A 57 10.73 -15.65 -4.08
CA PHE A 57 11.94 -15.34 -3.30
C PHE A 57 12.57 -16.58 -2.66
N TYR A 58 11.75 -17.60 -2.37
CA TYR A 58 12.19 -18.86 -1.77
C TYR A 58 11.95 -20.08 -2.66
N GLN A 59 11.51 -19.88 -3.93
CA GLN A 59 11.29 -20.94 -4.91
C GLN A 59 10.35 -22.05 -4.42
N MET A 60 9.43 -21.67 -3.53
CA MET A 60 8.44 -22.61 -3.02
C MET A 60 7.42 -22.96 -4.09
N GLN A 61 6.94 -24.21 -4.06
CA GLN A 61 5.85 -24.70 -4.88
C GLN A 61 4.67 -25.12 -3.99
N GLU A 62 3.50 -25.31 -4.59
CA GLU A 62 2.37 -25.90 -3.86
C GLU A 62 2.72 -27.35 -3.43
N PRO A 63 2.28 -27.80 -2.25
CA PRO A 63 1.42 -27.09 -1.29
C PRO A 63 2.17 -26.18 -0.27
N MET A 64 3.50 -26.04 -0.38
CA MET A 64 4.33 -25.30 0.57
C MET A 64 4.00 -23.80 0.58
N VAL A 65 3.68 -23.21 -0.58
CA VAL A 65 3.27 -21.80 -0.68
C VAL A 65 2.03 -21.54 0.17
N SER A 66 1.00 -22.37 -0.01
CA SER A 66 -0.26 -22.26 0.75
C SER A 66 -0.03 -22.42 2.25
N PHE A 67 0.81 -23.39 2.65
CA PHE A 67 1.19 -23.60 4.06
C PHE A 67 1.94 -22.38 4.65
N ALA A 68 2.91 -21.81 3.93
CA ALA A 68 3.65 -20.63 4.36
C ALA A 68 2.71 -19.42 4.52
N VAL A 69 1.79 -19.21 3.58
CA VAL A 69 0.78 -18.13 3.66
C VAL A 69 -0.14 -18.32 4.87
N GLU A 70 -0.57 -19.56 5.16
CA GLU A 70 -1.37 -19.87 6.35
C GLU A 70 -0.60 -19.52 7.63
N LYS A 71 0.65 -19.95 7.75
CA LYS A 71 1.50 -19.65 8.91
C LYS A 71 1.79 -18.16 9.08
N TYR A 72 2.01 -17.44 7.99
CA TYR A 72 2.11 -15.99 8.02
C TYR A 72 0.82 -15.36 8.59
N ARG A 73 -0.34 -15.75 8.08
CA ARG A 73 -1.65 -15.23 8.48
C ARG A 73 -1.98 -15.55 9.94
N GLU A 74 -1.59 -16.71 10.44
CA GLU A 74 -1.74 -17.13 11.84
C GLU A 74 -1.12 -16.10 12.78
N ARG A 75 0.15 -15.74 12.58
CA ARG A 75 0.84 -14.73 13.39
C ARG A 75 0.35 -13.32 13.10
N TYR A 76 0.15 -13.00 11.82
CA TYR A 76 -0.28 -11.67 11.41
C TYR A 76 -1.63 -11.31 12.02
N GLY A 77 -2.58 -12.24 12.02
CA GLY A 77 -3.92 -12.06 12.58
C GLY A 77 -3.95 -11.79 14.09
N THR A 78 -2.97 -12.29 14.83
CA THR A 78 -2.88 -12.11 16.28
C THR A 78 -2.13 -10.83 16.67
N VAL A 79 -0.87 -10.70 16.24
CA VAL A 79 0.03 -9.61 16.67
C VAL A 79 0.61 -8.80 15.53
N GLY A 80 0.90 -9.42 14.37
CA GLY A 80 1.70 -8.80 13.31
C GLY A 80 1.09 -7.52 12.74
N TRP A 81 -0.22 -7.43 12.62
CA TRP A 81 -0.89 -6.24 12.11
C TRP A 81 -0.74 -5.02 13.04
N LYS A 82 -0.46 -5.22 14.34
CA LYS A 82 -0.21 -4.16 15.33
C LYS A 82 1.26 -3.71 15.37
N GLU A 83 2.18 -4.57 14.93
CA GLU A 83 3.60 -4.27 14.81
C GLU A 83 3.81 -3.36 13.59
N ASN A 84 3.27 -2.15 13.68
CA ASN A 84 3.13 -1.18 12.60
C ASN A 84 3.19 0.23 13.16
N ARG A 85 3.63 1.21 12.37
CA ARG A 85 3.75 2.63 12.78
C ARG A 85 3.30 3.54 11.64
N LEU A 86 2.70 4.67 11.95
CA LEU A 86 2.49 5.72 10.96
C LEU A 86 3.81 6.38 10.58
N TYR A 87 3.96 6.74 9.31
CA TYR A 87 5.00 7.70 8.97
C TYR A 87 4.71 9.06 9.63
N PRO A 88 5.77 9.77 10.11
CA PRO A 88 5.58 11.05 10.76
C PRO A 88 4.84 12.05 9.87
N GLY A 89 3.79 12.67 10.40
CA GLY A 89 3.00 13.69 9.70
C GLY A 89 1.81 13.16 8.87
N ILE A 90 1.59 11.85 8.78
CA ILE A 90 0.47 11.27 8.00
C ILE A 90 -0.88 11.81 8.46
N THR A 91 -1.15 11.80 9.77
CA THR A 91 -2.43 12.31 10.31
C THR A 91 -2.66 13.77 9.95
N ASP A 92 -1.64 14.62 10.08
CA ASP A 92 -1.71 16.03 9.73
C ASP A 92 -1.87 16.25 8.23
N CYS A 93 -1.24 15.41 7.41
CA CYS A 93 -1.40 15.42 5.96
C CYS A 93 -2.85 15.10 5.57
N LEU A 94 -3.39 13.98 6.03
CA LEU A 94 -4.77 13.56 5.73
C LEU A 94 -5.79 14.61 6.20
N LYS A 95 -5.61 15.16 7.40
CA LYS A 95 -6.46 16.24 7.93
C LYS A 95 -6.44 17.48 7.03
N ALA A 96 -5.25 17.90 6.59
CA ALA A 96 -5.09 19.06 5.72
C ALA A 96 -5.74 18.83 4.33
N LEU A 97 -5.60 17.62 3.76
CA LEU A 97 -6.23 17.25 2.50
C LEU A 97 -7.75 17.23 2.60
N LYS A 98 -8.31 16.70 3.69
CA LYS A 98 -9.77 16.77 3.93
C LYS A 98 -10.26 18.21 4.04
N ALA A 99 -9.53 19.06 4.75
CA ALA A 99 -9.86 20.48 4.88
C ALA A 99 -9.78 21.24 3.53
N ALA A 100 -8.91 20.79 2.62
CA ALA A 100 -8.80 21.30 1.25
C ALA A 100 -9.83 20.68 0.26
N GLY A 101 -10.76 19.85 0.75
CA GLY A 101 -11.86 19.31 -0.07
C GLY A 101 -11.51 18.03 -0.84
N TYR A 102 -10.37 17.39 -0.58
CA TYR A 102 -10.02 16.13 -1.24
C TYR A 102 -10.96 14.98 -0.84
N GLN A 103 -11.34 14.18 -1.84
CA GLN A 103 -11.80 12.82 -1.61
C GLN A 103 -10.58 11.93 -1.38
N ILE A 104 -10.59 11.14 -0.32
CA ILE A 104 -9.45 10.29 0.07
C ILE A 104 -9.88 8.84 0.10
N ALA A 105 -9.24 8.00 -0.71
CA ALA A 105 -9.46 6.57 -0.67
C ALA A 105 -8.15 5.80 -0.47
N MET A 106 -8.28 4.60 0.05
CA MET A 106 -7.21 3.61 0.05
C MET A 106 -7.41 2.61 -1.08
N ALA A 107 -6.32 2.22 -1.75
CA ALA A 107 -6.28 1.16 -2.75
C ALA A 107 -5.02 0.30 -2.50
N THR A 108 -5.14 -0.73 -1.66
CA THR A 108 -4.00 -1.51 -1.18
C THR A 108 -4.12 -3.01 -1.51
N ALA A 109 -2.99 -3.66 -1.83
CA ALA A 109 -2.93 -5.11 -1.99
C ALA A 109 -3.13 -5.87 -0.66
N LYS A 110 -3.01 -5.18 0.48
CA LYS A 110 -3.33 -5.75 1.78
C LYS A 110 -4.80 -6.18 1.84
N PRO A 111 -5.14 -7.32 2.46
CA PRO A 111 -6.53 -7.70 2.67
C PRO A 111 -7.34 -6.59 3.34
N GLU A 112 -8.50 -6.25 2.76
CA GLU A 112 -9.34 -5.12 3.17
C GLU A 112 -9.71 -5.17 4.66
N PHE A 113 -9.94 -6.38 5.18
CA PHE A 113 -10.16 -6.59 6.60
C PHE A 113 -9.04 -6.01 7.47
N TYR A 114 -7.77 -6.31 7.13
CA TYR A 114 -6.63 -5.79 7.87
C TYR A 114 -6.37 -4.32 7.58
N ALA A 115 -6.58 -3.86 6.35
CA ALA A 115 -6.45 -2.46 6.00
C ALA A 115 -7.40 -1.60 6.87
N LYS A 116 -8.69 -1.95 6.95
CA LYS A 116 -9.67 -1.28 7.80
C LYS A 116 -9.29 -1.33 9.28
N LYS A 117 -8.80 -2.47 9.74
CA LYS A 117 -8.39 -2.66 11.14
C LYS A 117 -7.18 -1.76 11.50
N ILE A 118 -6.21 -1.63 10.61
CA ILE A 118 -5.03 -0.76 10.79
C ILE A 118 -5.44 0.72 10.77
N VAL A 119 -6.27 1.12 9.80
CA VAL A 119 -6.77 2.50 9.71
C VAL A 119 -7.57 2.89 10.96
N ALA A 120 -8.38 1.97 11.50
CA ALA A 120 -9.11 2.18 12.76
C ALA A 120 -8.17 2.26 13.97
N PHE A 121 -7.15 1.40 14.03
CA PHE A 121 -6.17 1.37 15.12
C PHE A 121 -5.38 2.69 15.24
N PHE A 122 -5.09 3.33 14.11
CA PHE A 122 -4.43 4.63 14.06
C PHE A 122 -5.39 5.82 14.05
N GLU A 123 -6.69 5.59 14.28
CA GLU A 123 -7.72 6.62 14.30
C GLU A 123 -7.84 7.43 12.99
N LEU A 124 -7.48 6.81 11.84
CA LEU A 124 -7.51 7.46 10.54
C LEU A 124 -8.83 7.31 9.79
N MET A 125 -9.76 6.47 10.27
CA MET A 125 -11.07 6.24 9.62
C MET A 125 -11.81 7.54 9.23
N PRO A 126 -11.83 8.61 10.06
CA PRO A 126 -12.54 9.84 9.72
C PRO A 126 -12.01 10.57 8.48
N TYR A 127 -10.79 10.26 8.04
CA TYR A 127 -10.17 10.93 6.89
C TYR A 127 -10.39 10.16 5.59
N PHE A 128 -10.73 8.88 5.64
CA PHE A 128 -10.96 8.06 4.45
C PHE A 128 -12.44 8.02 4.08
N ASP A 129 -12.77 8.41 2.84
CA ASP A 129 -14.11 8.24 2.29
C ASP A 129 -14.34 6.77 1.90
N VAL A 130 -13.27 6.08 1.46
CA VAL A 130 -13.31 4.69 1.01
C VAL A 130 -12.01 3.96 1.38
N VAL A 131 -12.14 2.72 1.84
CA VAL A 131 -10.99 1.81 2.08
C VAL A 131 -11.20 0.54 1.28
N ILE A 132 -10.41 0.36 0.23
CA ILE A 132 -10.40 -0.80 -0.65
C ILE A 132 -9.11 -1.58 -0.44
N GLY A 133 -9.25 -2.87 -0.22
CA GLY A 133 -8.16 -3.83 -0.17
C GLY A 133 -8.47 -5.09 -0.97
N SER A 134 -7.52 -6.01 -1.05
CA SER A 134 -7.75 -7.33 -1.64
C SER A 134 -8.72 -8.14 -0.77
N SER A 135 -9.33 -9.20 -1.33
CA SER A 135 -10.07 -10.15 -0.51
C SER A 135 -9.12 -11.08 0.24
N MET A 136 -9.59 -11.69 1.33
CA MET A 136 -8.81 -12.73 2.04
C MET A 136 -8.64 -14.00 1.21
N GLU A 137 -9.58 -14.27 0.31
CA GLU A 137 -9.63 -15.48 -0.54
C GLU A 137 -8.89 -15.26 -1.86
N HIS A 138 -8.97 -14.03 -2.41
CA HIS A 138 -8.37 -13.63 -3.68
C HIS A 138 -7.37 -12.50 -3.43
N SER A 139 -6.19 -12.85 -2.92
CA SER A 139 -5.12 -11.90 -2.63
C SER A 139 -4.31 -11.47 -3.88
N ASP A 140 -4.72 -11.93 -5.06
CA ASP A 140 -4.11 -11.69 -6.36
C ASP A 140 -4.75 -10.55 -7.16
N ALA A 141 -5.70 -9.83 -6.55
CA ALA A 141 -6.32 -8.67 -7.19
C ALA A 141 -5.26 -7.65 -7.61
N SER A 142 -5.24 -7.28 -8.89
CA SER A 142 -4.29 -6.29 -9.40
C SER A 142 -4.52 -4.91 -8.76
N LYS A 143 -3.46 -4.11 -8.62
CA LYS A 143 -3.59 -2.73 -8.12
C LYS A 143 -4.57 -1.91 -8.98
N ALA A 144 -4.55 -2.09 -10.29
CA ALA A 144 -5.50 -1.43 -11.20
C ALA A 144 -6.96 -1.73 -10.82
N TYR A 145 -7.31 -2.98 -10.56
CA TYR A 145 -8.65 -3.37 -10.13
C TYR A 145 -9.04 -2.70 -8.80
N LEU A 146 -8.13 -2.64 -7.82
CA LEU A 146 -8.39 -2.00 -6.54
C LEU A 146 -8.59 -0.48 -6.69
N MET A 147 -7.80 0.17 -7.54
CA MET A 147 -7.96 1.60 -7.87
C MET A 147 -9.28 1.88 -8.57
N GLN A 148 -9.68 1.06 -9.55
CA GLN A 148 -10.97 1.18 -10.23
C GLN A 148 -12.14 1.05 -9.24
N ARG A 149 -12.09 0.07 -8.34
CA ARG A 149 -13.08 -0.07 -7.27
C ARG A 149 -13.13 1.17 -6.37
N ALA A 150 -11.97 1.72 -5.99
CA ALA A 150 -11.90 2.92 -5.16
C ALA A 150 -12.54 4.12 -5.88
N MET A 151 -12.20 4.37 -7.13
CA MET A 151 -12.79 5.44 -7.94
C MET A 151 -14.30 5.27 -8.12
N GLN A 152 -14.76 4.03 -8.35
CA GLN A 152 -16.19 3.73 -8.47
C GLN A 152 -16.95 4.06 -7.18
N GLN A 153 -16.40 3.69 -6.01
CA GLN A 153 -17.03 4.00 -4.72
C GLN A 153 -16.94 5.48 -4.34
N LEU A 154 -15.95 6.22 -4.85
CA LEU A 154 -15.89 7.67 -4.75
C LEU A 154 -16.81 8.38 -5.77
N HIS A 155 -17.51 7.63 -6.62
CA HIS A 155 -18.36 8.17 -7.70
C HIS A 155 -17.61 9.11 -8.65
N ILE A 156 -16.35 8.80 -8.96
CA ILE A 156 -15.53 9.58 -9.87
C ILE A 156 -15.87 9.20 -11.32
N PRO A 157 -16.34 10.15 -12.15
CA PRO A 157 -16.60 9.87 -13.55
C PRO A 157 -15.31 9.59 -14.32
N GLU A 158 -15.36 8.74 -15.33
CA GLU A 158 -14.21 8.41 -16.20
C GLU A 158 -13.57 9.66 -16.81
N THR A 159 -14.38 10.68 -17.11
CA THR A 159 -13.93 11.99 -17.66
C THR A 159 -13.14 12.84 -16.66
N GLN A 160 -13.09 12.47 -15.40
CA GLN A 160 -12.39 13.20 -14.31
C GLN A 160 -11.24 12.41 -13.69
N LYS A 161 -10.88 11.26 -14.24
CA LYS A 161 -9.80 10.44 -13.70
C LYS A 161 -8.44 11.13 -13.68
N GLU A 162 -8.18 12.09 -14.56
CA GLU A 162 -6.95 12.89 -14.54
C GLU A 162 -6.81 13.79 -13.28
N GLN A 163 -7.92 14.01 -12.56
CA GLN A 163 -7.95 14.72 -11.30
C GLN A 163 -7.79 13.78 -10.08
N VAL A 164 -7.55 12.51 -10.33
CA VAL A 164 -7.25 11.49 -9.31
C VAL A 164 -5.77 11.16 -9.38
N VAL A 165 -5.09 11.13 -8.25
CA VAL A 165 -3.68 10.74 -8.22
C VAL A 165 -3.48 9.54 -7.30
N MET A 166 -2.67 8.56 -7.75
CA MET A 166 -2.23 7.43 -6.92
C MET A 166 -0.94 7.77 -6.21
N ILE A 167 -0.87 7.43 -4.93
CA ILE A 167 0.31 7.62 -4.08
C ILE A 167 0.77 6.25 -3.60
N GLY A 168 2.02 5.90 -3.89
CA GLY A 168 2.58 4.62 -3.52
C GLY A 168 4.11 4.59 -3.57
N ASP A 169 4.68 3.51 -3.03
CA ASP A 169 6.13 3.31 -2.91
C ASP A 169 6.67 2.14 -3.75
N ARG A 170 5.81 1.35 -4.42
CA ARG A 170 6.21 0.16 -5.17
C ARG A 170 5.79 0.22 -6.64
N LYS A 171 6.51 -0.54 -7.47
CA LYS A 171 6.19 -0.67 -8.91
C LYS A 171 4.75 -1.09 -9.19
N PHE A 172 4.15 -1.90 -8.32
CA PHE A 172 2.75 -2.33 -8.46
C PHE A 172 1.78 -1.14 -8.42
N ASP A 173 2.10 -0.10 -7.65
CA ASP A 173 1.31 1.15 -7.60
C ASP A 173 1.45 1.93 -8.90
N ALA A 174 2.68 2.05 -9.41
CA ALA A 174 2.95 2.72 -10.68
C ALA A 174 2.30 1.98 -11.86
N GLU A 175 2.43 0.65 -11.93
CA GLU A 175 1.80 -0.20 -12.93
C GLU A 175 0.27 -0.09 -12.89
N GLY A 176 -0.31 -0.12 -11.68
CA GLY A 176 -1.75 0.05 -11.48
C GLY A 176 -2.24 1.42 -11.91
N ALA A 177 -1.52 2.49 -11.53
CA ALA A 177 -1.83 3.85 -11.94
C ALA A 177 -1.78 4.02 -13.47
N ALA A 178 -0.72 3.51 -14.11
CA ALA A 178 -0.57 3.53 -15.56
C ALA A 178 -1.71 2.79 -16.27
N ALA A 179 -2.07 1.59 -15.79
CA ALA A 179 -3.18 0.80 -16.34
C ALA A 179 -4.55 1.48 -16.20
N CYS A 180 -4.72 2.33 -15.18
CA CYS A 180 -5.91 3.15 -14.98
C CYS A 180 -5.85 4.52 -15.69
N GLY A 181 -4.69 4.89 -16.23
CA GLY A 181 -4.46 6.23 -16.80
C GLY A 181 -4.42 7.33 -15.72
N LEU A 182 -3.98 7.01 -14.51
CA LEU A 182 -3.87 7.93 -13.39
C LEU A 182 -2.46 8.53 -13.29
N PRO A 183 -2.33 9.81 -12.93
CA PRO A 183 -1.08 10.35 -12.39
C PRO A 183 -0.59 9.54 -11.18
N PHE A 184 0.73 9.39 -11.08
CA PHE A 184 1.35 8.67 -9.96
C PHE A 184 2.33 9.58 -9.21
N ILE A 185 2.18 9.64 -7.89
CA ILE A 185 3.15 10.23 -6.98
C ILE A 185 3.92 9.10 -6.32
N ARG A 186 5.21 9.11 -6.54
CA ARG A 186 6.15 8.21 -5.88
C ARG A 186 6.51 8.75 -4.51
N VAL A 187 6.40 7.92 -3.47
CA VAL A 187 6.99 8.22 -2.17
C VAL A 187 8.27 7.41 -1.98
N HIS A 188 9.31 8.03 -1.44
CA HIS A 188 10.63 7.43 -1.27
C HIS A 188 11.01 7.35 0.20
N TYR A 189 10.13 6.73 0.99
CA TYR A 189 10.36 6.68 2.43
C TYR A 189 11.32 5.56 2.83
N ARG A 190 11.25 4.33 2.25
CA ARG A 190 12.15 3.24 2.66
C ARG A 190 12.21 1.96 1.82
N TYR A 191 11.14 1.47 1.19
CA TYR A 191 11.07 0.04 0.84
C TYR A 191 11.26 -0.31 -0.61
N ALA A 192 11.13 0.64 -1.52
CA ALA A 192 11.42 0.37 -2.92
C ALA A 192 12.90 -0.02 -3.08
N PRO A 193 13.21 -1.17 -3.68
CA PRO A 193 14.56 -1.48 -4.08
C PRO A 193 15.12 -0.37 -4.99
N VAL A 194 16.42 -0.11 -4.87
CA VAL A 194 17.09 0.84 -5.75
C VAL A 194 16.85 0.43 -7.21
N GLY A 195 16.40 1.35 -8.04
CA GLY A 195 16.09 1.10 -9.45
C GLY A 195 14.70 0.56 -9.76
N GLU A 196 13.90 0.16 -8.74
CA GLU A 196 12.58 -0.41 -9.00
C GLU A 196 11.61 0.57 -9.67
N LEU A 197 11.64 1.83 -9.28
CA LEU A 197 10.70 2.85 -9.74
C LEU A 197 11.28 3.84 -10.76
N GLU A 198 12.55 3.72 -11.11
CA GLU A 198 13.23 4.69 -11.99
C GLU A 198 12.68 4.68 -13.42
N SER A 199 12.18 3.53 -13.89
CA SER A 199 11.58 3.39 -15.22
C SER A 199 10.09 3.79 -15.29
N TYR A 200 9.45 4.07 -14.15
CA TYR A 200 8.02 4.41 -14.10
C TYR A 200 7.83 5.93 -14.04
N PRO A 201 7.01 6.51 -14.95
CA PRO A 201 6.67 7.93 -14.90
C PRO A 201 5.99 8.29 -13.59
N SER A 202 6.43 9.38 -12.98
CA SER A 202 5.76 9.96 -11.81
C SER A 202 5.64 11.48 -11.99
N VAL A 203 4.54 12.05 -11.52
CA VAL A 203 4.32 13.50 -11.57
C VAL A 203 5.03 14.22 -10.43
N TYR A 204 5.38 13.50 -9.38
CA TYR A 204 6.13 14.00 -8.24
C TYR A 204 6.82 12.87 -7.49
N LEU A 205 8.00 13.18 -6.93
CA LEU A 205 8.73 12.35 -5.98
C LEU A 205 8.74 13.05 -4.63
N ALA A 206 8.16 12.43 -3.62
CA ALA A 206 8.14 12.94 -2.25
C ALA A 206 9.10 12.13 -1.36
N ASP A 207 10.10 12.80 -0.81
CA ASP A 207 11.04 12.19 0.14
C ASP A 207 10.48 12.17 1.57
N THR A 208 9.52 13.04 1.87
CA THR A 208 8.86 13.13 3.17
C THR A 208 7.35 13.31 3.03
N VAL A 209 6.61 12.99 4.10
CA VAL A 209 5.16 13.29 4.16
C VAL A 209 4.89 14.79 4.09
N LEU A 210 5.79 15.62 4.57
CA LEU A 210 5.66 17.08 4.48
C LEU A 210 5.76 17.57 3.04
N ASP A 211 6.71 17.02 2.25
CA ASP A 211 6.84 17.33 0.82
C ASP A 211 5.58 16.93 0.06
N LEU A 212 5.10 15.71 0.32
CA LEU A 212 3.87 15.20 -0.27
C LEU A 212 2.67 16.10 0.05
N LYS A 213 2.49 16.47 1.31
CA LYS A 213 1.42 17.38 1.74
C LYS A 213 1.50 18.73 1.03
N THR A 214 2.69 19.33 0.97
CA THR A 214 2.93 20.63 0.34
C THR A 214 2.59 20.57 -1.14
N PHE A 215 3.04 19.53 -1.85
CA PHE A 215 2.73 19.33 -3.25
C PHE A 215 1.22 19.19 -3.49
N LEU A 216 0.55 18.33 -2.74
CA LEU A 216 -0.89 18.09 -2.90
C LEU A 216 -1.72 19.36 -2.64
N LEU A 217 -1.41 20.11 -1.56
CA LEU A 217 -2.13 21.34 -1.25
C LEU A 217 -1.94 22.42 -2.32
N ALA A 218 -0.76 22.50 -2.94
CA ALA A 218 -0.51 23.41 -4.06
C ALA A 218 -1.25 23.00 -5.35
N HIS A 219 -1.75 21.77 -5.44
CA HIS A 219 -2.44 21.22 -6.60
C HIS A 219 -3.90 20.84 -6.30
N ALA A 220 -4.49 21.34 -5.21
CA ALA A 220 -5.90 21.10 -4.92
C ALA A 220 -6.79 21.70 -6.01
N ALA A 221 -7.82 20.95 -6.43
CA ALA A 221 -8.83 21.49 -7.32
C ALA A 221 -9.72 22.50 -6.56
N SER A 222 -9.95 23.62 -7.19
CA SER A 222 -10.85 24.66 -6.67
C SER A 222 -12.30 24.22 -6.71
#